data_bab7252754d075417229458af4ddf52d
#
_entry.id   bab7252754d075417229458af4ddf52d
#
_cell.length_a   1.000
_cell.length_b   1.000
_cell.length_c   1.000
_cell.angle_alpha   90.00
_cell.angle_beta   90.00
_cell.angle_gamma   90.00
#
_symmetry.space_group_name_H-M   'P 1'
#
loop_
_entity.id
_entity.type
_entity.pdbx_description
1 polymer ?
#
loop_
_entity_poly.entity_id
_entity_poly.type
_entity_poly.pdbx_seq_one_letter_code
_entity_poly.pdbx_strand_id
1 'polypeptide(L)'
;PSPDDTSAPWTSDLAGLAPPGDAAAPATRWAMAVPDVFSIRYTTREDLVEPIVHEIKVRRADLLSDLRSADKRAAYLALSSQCWYVLKAGIAELEEVPPECGVMVVHLSAPQGSSALEPVLEVLRPAPRRRHRIAFATWVALARATPDPPPDEGPQDLF
;
A
#
# COMPACT_ATOMS: atom_id res chain seq x y z
N PRO A 1 -59.84 23.48 20.01
CA PRO A 1 -58.81 23.58 19.03
C PRO A 1 -57.68 22.68 19.42
N SER A 2 -57.61 21.54 18.71
CA SER A 2 -56.50 20.60 18.84
C SER A 2 -55.48 20.89 17.78
N PRO A 3 -54.18 20.82 18.10
CA PRO A 3 -53.12 20.85 17.13
C PRO A 3 -52.62 19.43 16.90
N ASP A 4 -52.86 18.85 15.74
CA ASP A 4 -52.12 17.68 15.28
C ASP A 4 -52.22 17.61 13.77
N ASP A 5 -51.19 18.11 13.11
CA ASP A 5 -50.87 17.70 11.76
C ASP A 5 -49.35 17.85 11.55
N THR A 6 -48.63 16.79 11.93
CA THR A 6 -47.19 16.64 11.65
C THR A 6 -47.05 15.42 10.75
N SER A 7 -47.53 15.49 9.52
CA SER A 7 -47.19 14.51 8.48
C SER A 7 -45.98 15.01 7.69
N ALA A 8 -44.84 14.43 7.96
CA ALA A 8 -43.62 14.69 7.25
C ALA A 8 -43.63 14.10 5.84
N PRO A 9 -43.23 14.83 4.78
CA PRO A 9 -43.36 14.45 3.37
C PRO A 9 -42.16 13.74 2.77
N TRP A 10 -41.58 12.73 3.44
CA TRP A 10 -40.34 12.10 2.92
C TRP A 10 -40.45 10.61 2.58
N THR A 11 -41.63 10.04 2.48
CA THR A 11 -41.84 8.59 2.27
C THR A 11 -42.25 8.15 0.87
N SER A 12 -42.27 9.01 -0.16
CA SER A 12 -42.81 8.61 -1.45
C SER A 12 -41.86 8.54 -2.66
N ASP A 13 -40.57 8.82 -2.52
CA ASP A 13 -39.67 8.83 -3.70
C ASP A 13 -38.69 7.66 -3.84
N LEU A 14 -38.85 6.59 -3.10
CA LEU A 14 -37.99 5.37 -3.25
C LEU A 14 -38.60 4.29 -4.17
N ALA A 15 -39.75 4.52 -4.78
CA ALA A 15 -40.40 3.53 -5.63
C ALA A 15 -39.89 3.49 -7.09
N GLY A 16 -38.92 4.31 -7.45
CA GLY A 16 -38.40 4.46 -8.83
C GLY A 16 -37.00 3.90 -9.12
N LEU A 17 -36.32 3.36 -8.13
CA LEU A 17 -34.98 2.77 -8.33
C LEU A 17 -35.13 1.24 -8.52
N ALA A 18 -35.58 0.82 -9.72
CA ALA A 18 -35.36 -0.54 -10.17
C ALA A 18 -33.83 -0.76 -10.29
N PRO A 19 -33.29 -1.88 -9.77
CA PRO A 19 -31.87 -2.18 -9.96
C PRO A 19 -31.60 -2.32 -11.46
N PRO A 20 -30.47 -1.81 -11.98
CA PRO A 20 -30.08 -2.06 -13.37
C PRO A 20 -29.96 -3.57 -13.55
N GLY A 21 -30.60 -4.06 -14.64
CA GLY A 21 -30.68 -5.49 -14.95
C GLY A 21 -29.31 -6.17 -14.94
N ASP A 22 -29.34 -7.46 -14.64
CA ASP A 22 -28.24 -8.42 -14.59
C ASP A 22 -27.26 -8.37 -15.78
N ALA A 23 -26.36 -7.38 -15.75
CA ALA A 23 -25.04 -7.59 -16.30
C ALA A 23 -24.26 -8.23 -15.15
N ALA A 24 -23.95 -9.53 -15.25
CA ALA A 24 -23.12 -10.24 -14.30
C ALA A 24 -21.86 -9.41 -14.05
N ALA A 25 -21.81 -8.75 -12.89
CA ALA A 25 -20.60 -8.06 -12.47
C ALA A 25 -19.47 -9.09 -12.52
N PRO A 26 -18.32 -8.81 -13.15
CA PRO A 26 -17.21 -9.75 -13.16
C PRO A 26 -16.95 -10.12 -11.70
N ALA A 27 -16.92 -11.42 -11.43
CA ALA A 27 -16.64 -11.93 -10.09
C ALA A 27 -15.35 -11.25 -9.60
N THR A 28 -15.49 -10.27 -8.72
CA THR A 28 -14.36 -9.55 -8.15
C THR A 28 -13.60 -10.56 -7.31
N ARG A 29 -12.59 -11.14 -7.91
CA ARG A 29 -11.63 -12.00 -7.22
C ARG A 29 -10.87 -11.09 -6.25
N TRP A 30 -11.29 -11.11 -5.00
CA TRP A 30 -10.58 -10.41 -3.94
C TRP A 30 -9.22 -11.09 -3.77
N ALA A 31 -8.22 -10.62 -4.49
CA ALA A 31 -6.85 -10.95 -4.16
C ALA A 31 -6.55 -10.24 -2.83
N MET A 32 -6.38 -11.01 -1.77
CA MET A 32 -5.95 -10.45 -0.49
C MET A 32 -4.50 -10.01 -0.66
N ALA A 33 -4.30 -8.71 -0.87
CA ALA A 33 -2.98 -8.12 -0.97
C ALA A 33 -2.47 -7.83 0.44
N VAL A 34 -1.48 -8.58 0.87
CA VAL A 34 -0.77 -8.35 2.13
C VAL A 34 0.66 -8.00 1.76
N PRO A 35 1.00 -6.72 1.63
CA PRO A 35 2.38 -6.29 1.39
C PRO A 35 3.21 -6.48 2.66
N ASP A 36 4.54 -6.66 2.50
CA ASP A 36 5.45 -6.73 3.64
C ASP A 36 5.46 -5.42 4.42
N VAL A 37 5.41 -4.27 3.71
CA VAL A 37 5.24 -2.96 4.33
C VAL A 37 4.25 -2.12 3.51
N PHE A 38 3.28 -1.55 4.22
CA PHE A 38 2.40 -0.52 3.69
C PHE A 38 2.60 0.76 4.48
N SER A 39 2.96 1.83 3.81
CA SER A 39 3.19 3.14 4.43
C SER A 39 2.35 4.22 3.78
N ILE A 40 1.97 5.21 4.57
CA ILE A 40 1.31 6.43 4.10
C ILE A 40 2.04 7.65 4.65
N ARG A 41 2.09 8.70 3.85
CA ARG A 41 2.68 9.96 4.29
C ARG A 41 1.86 10.53 5.44
N TYR A 42 2.54 10.93 6.53
CA TYR A 42 1.90 11.66 7.62
C TYR A 42 1.45 13.04 7.15
N THR A 43 0.15 13.21 7.00
CA THR A 43 -0.47 14.47 6.55
C THR A 43 -1.95 14.50 6.94
N THR A 44 -2.49 15.69 7.16
CA THR A 44 -3.91 15.93 7.33
C THR A 44 -4.63 16.29 6.03
N ARG A 45 -3.90 16.37 4.93
CA ARG A 45 -4.42 16.72 3.60
C ARG A 45 -4.57 15.47 2.74
N GLU A 46 -5.81 15.16 2.30
CA GLU A 46 -6.10 13.98 1.49
C GLU A 46 -5.32 13.97 0.17
N ASP A 47 -5.12 15.14 -0.45
CA ASP A 47 -4.41 15.28 -1.72
C ASP A 47 -2.90 15.02 -1.62
N LEU A 48 -2.35 15.01 -0.41
CA LEU A 48 -0.95 14.72 -0.12
C LEU A 48 -0.72 13.32 0.46
N VAL A 49 -1.78 12.56 0.68
CA VAL A 49 -1.64 11.16 1.12
C VAL A 49 -1.00 10.35 0.00
N GLU A 50 0.11 9.70 0.30
CA GLU A 50 0.88 8.88 -0.61
C GLU A 50 0.97 7.46 -0.06
N PRO A 51 0.04 6.56 -0.46
CA PRO A 51 0.16 5.16 -0.08
C PRO A 51 1.30 4.50 -0.88
N ILE A 52 2.20 3.84 -0.18
CA ILE A 52 3.35 3.16 -0.77
C ILE A 52 3.38 1.72 -0.28
N VAL A 53 3.58 0.80 -1.22
CA VAL A 53 3.79 -0.61 -0.94
C VAL A 53 5.27 -0.94 -1.13
N HIS A 54 5.85 -1.66 -0.16
CA HIS A 54 7.17 -2.26 -0.29
C HIS A 54 7.04 -3.77 -0.14
N GLU A 55 7.66 -4.48 -1.07
CA GLU A 55 7.76 -5.93 -1.07
C GLU A 55 9.23 -6.31 -0.90
N ILE A 56 9.55 -7.00 0.20
CA ILE A 56 10.92 -7.29 0.59
C ILE A 56 11.30 -8.69 0.14
N LYS A 57 12.42 -8.85 -0.55
CA LYS A 57 12.91 -10.15 -1.01
C LYS A 57 14.38 -10.34 -0.63
N VAL A 58 14.63 -11.41 0.12
CA VAL A 58 15.97 -11.79 0.56
C VAL A 58 16.51 -13.02 -0.16
N ARG A 59 15.64 -13.71 -0.93
CA ARG A 59 16.00 -14.91 -1.69
C ARG A 59 15.50 -14.78 -3.13
N ARG A 60 16.35 -15.21 -4.08
CA ARG A 60 16.00 -15.22 -5.50
C ARG A 60 14.75 -16.05 -5.81
N ALA A 61 14.60 -17.22 -5.19
CA ALA A 61 13.45 -18.09 -5.43
C ALA A 61 12.12 -17.42 -5.05
N ASP A 62 12.11 -16.68 -3.95
CA ASP A 62 10.91 -15.94 -3.47
C ASP A 62 10.56 -14.80 -4.41
N LEU A 63 11.58 -14.07 -4.90
CA LEU A 63 11.42 -13.05 -5.91
C LEU A 63 10.82 -13.61 -7.20
N LEU A 64 11.39 -14.68 -7.75
CA LEU A 64 10.92 -15.29 -8.99
C LEU A 64 9.50 -15.86 -8.84
N SER A 65 9.13 -16.37 -7.67
CA SER A 65 7.77 -16.79 -7.38
C SER A 65 6.80 -15.61 -7.38
N ASP A 66 7.20 -14.52 -6.76
CA ASP A 66 6.40 -13.29 -6.66
C ASP A 66 6.20 -12.64 -8.03
N LEU A 67 7.26 -12.52 -8.83
CA LEU A 67 7.21 -11.93 -10.18
C LEU A 67 6.26 -12.67 -11.13
N ARG A 68 6.03 -13.96 -10.95
CA ARG A 68 5.05 -14.75 -11.71
C ARG A 68 3.60 -14.44 -11.34
N SER A 69 3.36 -13.85 -10.15
CA SER A 69 2.01 -13.55 -9.67
C SER A 69 1.55 -12.17 -10.16
N ALA A 70 1.07 -12.10 -11.40
CA ALA A 70 0.56 -10.85 -11.97
C ALA A 70 -0.62 -10.28 -11.17
N ASP A 71 -1.51 -11.14 -10.65
CA ASP A 71 -2.69 -10.73 -9.87
C ASP A 71 -2.28 -10.06 -8.56
N LYS A 72 -1.28 -10.60 -7.86
CA LYS A 72 -0.73 -10.01 -6.64
C LYS A 72 -0.14 -8.63 -6.93
N ARG A 73 0.67 -8.53 -7.99
CA ARG A 73 1.25 -7.24 -8.39
C ARG A 73 0.18 -6.23 -8.77
N ALA A 74 -0.83 -6.63 -9.53
CA ALA A 74 -1.96 -5.76 -9.87
C ALA A 74 -2.69 -5.26 -8.62
N ALA A 75 -2.88 -6.11 -7.60
CA ALA A 75 -3.48 -5.72 -6.33
C ALA A 75 -2.61 -4.69 -5.59
N TYR A 76 -1.28 -4.84 -5.56
CA TYR A 76 -0.38 -3.85 -4.96
C TYR A 76 -0.39 -2.52 -5.68
N LEU A 77 -0.39 -2.54 -7.01
CA LEU A 77 -0.51 -1.34 -7.83
C LEU A 77 -1.87 -0.63 -7.64
N ALA A 78 -2.93 -1.40 -7.35
CA ALA A 78 -4.25 -0.87 -7.04
C ALA A 78 -4.38 -0.32 -5.62
N LEU A 79 -3.49 -0.69 -4.69
CA LEU A 79 -3.47 -0.21 -3.31
C LEU A 79 -2.63 1.04 -3.12
N SER A 80 -1.71 1.34 -4.03
CA SER A 80 -0.66 2.31 -3.78
C SER A 80 -0.41 3.28 -4.94
N SER A 81 0.10 4.46 -4.60
CA SER A 81 0.64 5.42 -5.57
C SER A 81 2.02 4.98 -6.09
N GLN A 82 2.75 4.22 -5.30
CA GLN A 82 4.06 3.66 -5.64
C GLN A 82 4.17 2.25 -5.09
N CYS A 83 4.79 1.36 -5.88
CA CYS A 83 5.11 -0.01 -5.48
C CYS A 83 6.61 -0.21 -5.62
N TRP A 84 7.24 -0.76 -4.60
CA TRP A 84 8.68 -0.95 -4.54
C TRP A 84 9.03 -2.40 -4.24
N TYR A 85 10.05 -2.90 -4.93
CA TYR A 85 10.78 -4.10 -4.51
C TYR A 85 12.03 -3.67 -3.75
N VAL A 86 12.18 -4.18 -2.53
CA VAL A 86 13.38 -4.01 -1.70
C VAL A 86 14.12 -5.32 -1.69
N LEU A 87 15.27 -5.36 -2.36
CA LEU A 87 15.98 -6.59 -2.66
C LEU A 87 17.28 -6.68 -1.86
N LYS A 88 17.60 -7.85 -1.34
CA LYS A 88 18.97 -8.13 -0.90
C LYS A 88 19.90 -8.06 -2.10
N ALA A 89 21.07 -7.45 -1.93
CA ALA A 89 22.08 -7.37 -2.99
C ALA A 89 22.40 -8.73 -3.63
N GLY A 90 22.49 -8.76 -4.95
CA GLY A 90 22.90 -9.94 -5.74
C GLY A 90 21.84 -11.00 -5.97
N ILE A 91 20.56 -10.76 -5.62
CA ILE A 91 19.50 -11.74 -5.89
C ILE A 91 18.78 -11.54 -7.22
N ALA A 92 18.90 -10.38 -7.86
CA ALA A 92 18.28 -10.09 -9.15
C ALA A 92 19.00 -8.95 -9.88
N GLU A 93 18.77 -8.90 -11.19
CA GLU A 93 19.11 -7.76 -12.04
C GLU A 93 17.91 -6.81 -12.12
N LEU A 94 18.19 -5.53 -12.38
CA LEU A 94 17.17 -4.48 -12.43
C LEU A 94 16.07 -4.75 -13.46
N GLU A 95 16.45 -5.33 -14.59
CA GLU A 95 15.58 -5.61 -15.74
C GLU A 95 14.58 -6.74 -15.46
N GLU A 96 14.84 -7.58 -14.47
CA GLU A 96 13.92 -8.66 -14.07
C GLU A 96 12.69 -8.13 -13.35
N VAL A 97 12.80 -6.95 -12.71
CA VAL A 97 11.68 -6.33 -12.00
C VAL A 97 10.86 -5.49 -12.96
N PRO A 98 9.52 -5.66 -12.98
CA PRO A 98 8.64 -4.92 -13.87
C PRO A 98 8.81 -3.40 -13.75
N PRO A 99 8.76 -2.66 -14.88
CA PRO A 99 9.06 -1.23 -14.91
C PRO A 99 8.06 -0.36 -14.14
N GLU A 100 6.86 -0.87 -13.88
CA GLU A 100 5.85 -0.22 -13.04
C GLU A 100 6.20 -0.18 -11.56
N CYS A 101 7.26 -0.91 -11.12
CA CYS A 101 7.74 -0.94 -9.74
C CYS A 101 9.11 -0.26 -9.63
N GLY A 102 9.35 0.40 -8.50
CA GLY A 102 10.68 0.85 -8.10
C GLY A 102 11.53 -0.30 -7.59
N VAL A 103 12.83 -0.10 -7.58
CA VAL A 103 13.80 -1.08 -7.08
C VAL A 103 14.77 -0.40 -6.12
N MET A 104 14.84 -0.95 -4.93
CA MET A 104 15.84 -0.64 -3.91
C MET A 104 16.66 -1.88 -3.63
N VAL A 105 17.95 -1.72 -3.37
CA VAL A 105 18.84 -2.82 -3.00
C VAL A 105 19.47 -2.54 -1.66
N VAL A 106 19.47 -3.54 -0.79
CA VAL A 106 20.11 -3.47 0.52
C VAL A 106 21.46 -4.19 0.46
N HIS A 107 22.51 -3.42 0.75
CA HIS A 107 23.86 -3.91 0.94
C HIS A 107 24.21 -3.90 2.43
N LEU A 108 25.12 -4.77 2.85
CA LEU A 108 25.75 -4.66 4.15
C LEU A 108 27.09 -3.96 3.97
N SER A 109 27.31 -2.86 4.65
CA SER A 109 28.55 -2.09 4.59
C SER A 109 29.04 -1.76 5.99
N ALA A 110 30.35 -1.75 6.19
CA ALA A 110 30.94 -1.28 7.43
C ALA A 110 31.21 0.23 7.32
N PRO A 111 30.66 1.05 8.20
CA PRO A 111 31.04 2.45 8.30
C PRO A 111 32.54 2.61 8.56
N GLN A 112 33.14 3.73 8.13
CA GLN A 112 34.55 4.00 8.39
C GLN A 112 34.85 3.90 9.90
N GLY A 113 35.80 3.02 10.26
CA GLY A 113 36.21 2.83 11.65
C GLY A 113 35.35 1.88 12.47
N SER A 114 34.34 1.25 11.87
CA SER A 114 33.50 0.23 12.51
C SER A 114 33.75 -1.13 11.89
N SER A 115 33.74 -2.19 12.72
CA SER A 115 33.70 -3.58 12.26
C SER A 115 32.27 -4.10 12.14
N ALA A 116 31.26 -3.36 12.59
CA ALA A 116 29.87 -3.73 12.48
C ALA A 116 29.36 -3.47 11.06
N LEU A 117 28.66 -4.44 10.48
CA LEU A 117 27.98 -4.30 9.20
C LEU A 117 26.63 -3.65 9.42
N GLU A 118 26.39 -2.55 8.71
CA GLU A 118 25.11 -1.85 8.72
C GLU A 118 24.41 -1.97 7.37
N PRO A 119 23.08 -2.03 7.34
CA PRO A 119 22.32 -2.04 6.10
C PRO A 119 22.36 -0.67 5.44
N VAL A 120 22.79 -0.62 4.20
CA VAL A 120 22.75 0.56 3.33
C VAL A 120 21.75 0.31 2.23
N LEU A 121 20.81 1.23 2.05
CA LEU A 121 19.76 1.17 1.04
C LEU A 121 20.16 2.01 -0.17
N GLU A 122 20.19 1.40 -1.35
CA GLU A 122 20.46 2.06 -2.62
C GLU A 122 19.20 2.01 -3.51
N VAL A 123 18.83 3.14 -4.10
CA VAL A 123 17.74 3.21 -5.09
C VAL A 123 18.31 3.01 -6.48
N LEU A 124 18.07 1.85 -7.09
CA LEU A 124 18.48 1.55 -8.46
C LEU A 124 17.52 2.13 -9.50
N ARG A 125 16.22 2.09 -9.21
CA ARG A 125 15.18 2.65 -10.07
C ARG A 125 14.07 3.24 -9.20
N PRO A 126 13.73 4.54 -9.36
CA PRO A 126 12.60 5.12 -8.64
C PRO A 126 11.27 4.50 -9.13
N ALA A 127 10.34 4.29 -8.19
CA ALA A 127 9.01 3.82 -8.54
C ALA A 127 8.24 4.91 -9.30
N PRO A 128 7.57 4.58 -10.41
CA PRO A 128 6.66 5.49 -11.08
C PRO A 128 5.54 5.91 -10.12
N ARG A 129 5.34 7.23 -10.00
CA ARG A 129 4.29 7.78 -9.15
C ARG A 129 2.98 7.84 -9.92
N ARG A 130 1.93 7.23 -9.36
CA ARG A 130 0.59 7.23 -9.92
C ARG A 130 -0.36 8.05 -9.04
N ARG A 131 -1.34 8.68 -9.65
CA ARG A 131 -2.46 9.24 -8.88
C ARG A 131 -3.22 8.07 -8.25
N HIS A 132 -3.40 8.15 -6.95
CA HIS A 132 -4.10 7.11 -6.20
C HIS A 132 -4.99 7.76 -5.13
N ARG A 133 -6.16 7.17 -4.93
CA ARG A 133 -7.05 7.48 -3.82
C ARG A 133 -7.26 6.20 -3.02
N ILE A 134 -6.98 6.27 -1.74
CA ILE A 134 -7.16 5.12 -0.85
C ILE A 134 -8.65 4.79 -0.78
N ALA A 135 -9.01 3.54 -1.11
CA ALA A 135 -10.37 3.05 -1.03
C ALA A 135 -10.86 3.02 0.42
N PHE A 136 -12.16 3.22 0.63
CA PHE A 136 -12.76 3.18 1.97
C PHE A 136 -12.46 1.87 2.72
N ALA A 137 -12.52 0.73 2.03
CA ALA A 137 -12.18 -0.57 2.62
C ALA A 137 -10.74 -0.62 3.15
N THR A 138 -9.79 0.02 2.47
CA THR A 138 -8.39 0.13 2.92
C THR A 138 -8.28 1.01 4.16
N TRP A 139 -9.00 2.13 4.23
CA TRP A 139 -9.06 2.95 5.44
C TRP A 139 -9.61 2.17 6.64
N VAL A 140 -10.65 1.37 6.43
CA VAL A 140 -11.22 0.50 7.49
C VAL A 140 -10.20 -0.55 7.94
N ALA A 141 -9.45 -1.15 7.01
CA ALA A 141 -8.40 -2.10 7.33
C ALA A 141 -7.26 -1.44 8.14
N LEU A 142 -6.80 -0.26 7.73
CA LEU A 142 -5.77 0.50 8.45
C LEU A 142 -6.23 0.91 9.85
N ALA A 143 -7.48 1.33 10.02
CA ALA A 143 -8.03 1.70 11.33
C ALA A 143 -8.11 0.51 12.31
N ARG A 144 -8.11 -0.72 11.79
CA ARG A 144 -8.10 -1.97 12.59
C ARG A 144 -6.72 -2.57 12.75
N ALA A 145 -5.75 -2.12 11.96
CA ALA A 145 -4.37 -2.59 12.07
C ALA A 145 -3.75 -2.06 13.37
N THR A 146 -2.90 -2.89 13.98
CA THR A 146 -2.00 -2.43 15.04
C THR A 146 -0.74 -1.92 14.34
N PRO A 147 -0.41 -0.63 14.44
CA PRO A 147 0.83 -0.12 13.88
C PRO A 147 2.04 -0.79 14.55
N ASP A 148 3.09 -1.03 13.78
CA ASP A 148 4.37 -1.38 14.39
C ASP A 148 4.83 -0.24 15.29
N PRO A 149 5.37 -0.53 16.48
CA PRO A 149 5.92 0.50 17.33
C PRO A 149 7.04 1.23 16.57
N PRO A 150 7.19 2.56 16.77
CA PRO A 150 8.33 3.26 16.20
C PRO A 150 9.62 2.58 16.69
N PRO A 151 10.68 2.57 15.87
CA PRO A 151 11.97 2.10 16.33
C PRO A 151 12.32 2.82 17.62
N ASP A 152 12.85 2.07 18.60
CA ASP A 152 13.22 2.60 19.90
C ASP A 152 14.26 3.72 19.66
N GLU A 153 13.78 4.94 19.60
CA GLU A 153 14.67 6.11 19.64
C GLU A 153 15.25 6.09 21.02
N GLY A 154 16.49 5.58 21.13
CA GLY A 154 17.25 5.61 22.38
C GLY A 154 17.17 6.99 23.03
N PRO A 155 17.53 7.17 24.30
CA PRO A 155 17.27 8.39 25.04
C PRO A 155 17.70 9.59 24.22
N GLN A 156 16.71 10.38 23.76
CA GLN A 156 16.96 11.67 23.16
C GLN A 156 17.55 12.54 24.27
N ASP A 157 18.85 12.81 24.19
CA ASP A 157 19.47 13.83 25.01
C ASP A 157 18.79 15.16 24.66
N LEU A 158 17.80 15.51 25.48
CA LEU A 158 17.16 16.81 25.44
C LEU A 158 18.15 17.85 25.96
N PHE A 159 18.81 18.54 25.04
CA PHE A 159 19.53 19.79 25.31
C PHE A 159 18.66 20.99 24.97
#